data_bfcf3e484ee155c354fd818dd0cc87ce
#
_entry.id   bfcf3e484ee155c354fd818dd0cc87ce
#
_cell.length_a   1.000
_cell.length_b   1.000
_cell.length_c   1.000
_cell.angle_alpha   90.00
_cell.angle_beta   90.00
_cell.angle_gamma   90.00
#
_symmetry.space_group_name_H-M   'P 1'
#
loop_
_entity.id
_entity.type
_entity.pdbx_description
1 polymer ?
#
loop_
_entity_poly.entity_id
_entity_poly.type
_entity_poly.pdbx_seq_one_letter_code
_entity_poly.pdbx_strand_id
1 'polypeptide(L)'
;MAKMGKKYIASTELIDKSKLYDANEAVSLVCQTAKAKFDETVEIHLRLGVDSRHADQQVRGAIVLPNGTGKTVRTLVFARGDKADAAKAAGADFVGAEDMVQKIQTENWFDFDVVIASPDMMGVIGRLGKVLGPKGLMPNPKAGTVTPDVARAVVEAKAGKIEYRLDKTNIIHCPIGKASFGPEKLMENFNTLVGAVIKAKPAAAKGQYIKSCVIASTMGPGIKVNQAKLG
;
A
#
# COMPACT_ATOMS: atom_id res chain seq x y z
N MET A 1 17.67 28.16 -4.60
CA MET A 1 17.32 26.74 -4.38
C MET A 1 17.64 26.34 -2.95
N ALA A 2 16.78 25.56 -2.30
CA ALA A 2 17.04 25.05 -0.96
C ALA A 2 18.29 24.15 -0.96
N LYS A 3 19.14 24.29 0.07
CA LYS A 3 20.37 23.50 0.19
C LYS A 3 20.02 22.07 0.58
N MET A 4 20.35 21.09 -0.24
CA MET A 4 20.15 19.66 0.06
C MET A 4 21.03 19.21 1.23
N GLY A 5 20.55 18.28 2.05
CA GLY A 5 21.30 17.73 3.17
C GLY A 5 22.50 16.90 2.71
N LYS A 6 23.59 16.90 3.47
CA LYS A 6 24.84 16.18 3.14
C LYS A 6 24.63 14.69 2.85
N LYS A 7 23.79 14.00 3.66
CA LYS A 7 23.48 12.58 3.46
C LYS A 7 22.74 12.31 2.15
N TYR A 8 21.79 13.18 1.79
CA TYR A 8 21.06 13.07 0.53
C TYR A 8 21.97 13.27 -0.68
N ILE A 9 22.88 14.25 -0.62
CA ILE A 9 23.90 14.49 -1.67
C ILE A 9 24.74 13.22 -1.85
N ALA A 10 25.32 12.69 -0.78
CA ALA A 10 26.12 11.48 -0.80
C ALA A 10 25.35 10.22 -1.29
N SER A 11 24.03 10.16 -1.08
CA SER A 11 23.18 9.10 -1.65
C SER A 11 22.91 9.33 -3.14
N THR A 12 22.79 10.59 -3.57
CA THR A 12 22.55 10.93 -4.97
C THR A 12 23.77 10.67 -5.85
N GLU A 13 24.97 10.81 -5.31
CA GLU A 13 26.24 10.52 -6.02
C GLU A 13 26.40 9.05 -6.40
N LEU A 14 25.72 8.13 -5.68
CA LEU A 14 25.70 6.70 -5.99
C LEU A 14 24.78 6.35 -7.17
N ILE A 15 23.96 7.30 -7.66
CA ILE A 15 22.93 7.04 -8.64
C ILE A 15 23.15 7.89 -9.88
N ASP A 16 23.30 7.25 -11.02
CA ASP A 16 23.25 7.94 -12.32
C ASP A 16 21.79 8.18 -12.73
N LYS A 17 21.35 9.43 -12.73
CA LYS A 17 19.98 9.84 -13.06
C LYS A 17 19.60 9.61 -14.52
N SER A 18 20.58 9.44 -15.41
CA SER A 18 20.37 9.18 -16.84
C SER A 18 20.12 7.70 -17.11
N LYS A 19 20.61 6.80 -16.26
CA LYS A 19 20.51 5.35 -16.40
C LYS A 19 19.15 4.83 -15.97
N LEU A 20 18.65 3.83 -16.70
CA LEU A 20 17.55 2.96 -16.29
C LEU A 20 18.16 1.67 -15.73
N TYR A 21 17.97 1.42 -14.44
CA TYR A 21 18.54 0.29 -13.73
C TYR A 21 17.70 -0.96 -13.89
N ASP A 22 18.31 -2.13 -13.83
CA ASP A 22 17.58 -3.38 -13.66
C ASP A 22 16.95 -3.44 -12.26
N ALA A 23 15.83 -4.15 -12.12
CA ALA A 23 15.09 -4.19 -10.85
C ALA A 23 15.96 -4.66 -9.68
N ASN A 24 16.78 -5.71 -9.86
CA ASN A 24 17.71 -6.21 -8.83
C ASN A 24 18.76 -5.18 -8.43
N GLU A 25 19.34 -4.48 -9.43
CA GLU A 25 20.32 -3.41 -9.20
C GLU A 25 19.68 -2.22 -8.46
N ALA A 26 18.47 -1.82 -8.88
CA ALA A 26 17.73 -0.72 -8.27
C ALA A 26 17.35 -1.01 -6.80
N VAL A 27 16.89 -2.22 -6.50
CA VAL A 27 16.56 -2.65 -5.13
C VAL A 27 17.81 -2.69 -4.26
N SER A 28 18.94 -3.17 -4.77
CA SER A 28 20.22 -3.16 -4.04
C SER A 28 20.70 -1.73 -3.76
N LEU A 29 20.59 -0.83 -4.72
CA LEU A 29 20.97 0.58 -4.57
C LEU A 29 20.06 1.31 -3.58
N VAL A 30 18.75 1.04 -3.56
CA VAL A 30 17.85 1.70 -2.60
C VAL A 30 18.20 1.33 -1.16
N CYS A 31 18.61 0.09 -0.90
CA CYS A 31 19.10 -0.34 0.42
C CYS A 31 20.38 0.41 0.82
N GLN A 32 21.30 0.65 -0.13
CA GLN A 32 22.56 1.37 0.11
C GLN A 32 22.34 2.88 0.33
N THR A 33 21.29 3.44 -0.27
CA THR A 33 20.95 4.87 -0.16
C THR A 33 20.09 5.21 1.05
N ALA A 34 19.54 4.22 1.74
CA ALA A 34 18.77 4.36 2.98
C ALA A 34 19.74 4.64 4.15
N LYS A 35 20.03 5.94 4.41
CA LYS A 35 21.02 6.39 5.42
C LYS A 35 20.41 7.11 6.62
N ALA A 36 19.09 7.03 6.82
CA ALA A 36 18.45 7.61 8.00
C ALA A 36 18.80 6.85 9.29
N LYS A 37 18.47 7.45 10.45
CA LYS A 37 18.68 6.81 11.74
C LYS A 37 17.54 5.87 12.15
N PHE A 38 16.55 5.73 11.31
CA PHE A 38 15.39 4.84 11.48
C PHE A 38 15.31 3.88 10.29
N ASP A 39 14.57 2.79 10.45
CA ASP A 39 14.37 1.82 9.39
C ASP A 39 13.42 2.40 8.31
N GLU A 40 14.03 2.83 7.20
CA GLU A 40 13.33 3.50 6.11
C GLU A 40 12.37 2.54 5.39
N THR A 41 11.21 3.03 5.01
CA THR A 41 10.30 2.29 4.13
C THR A 41 10.78 2.44 2.69
N VAL A 42 10.81 1.31 1.97
CA VAL A 42 11.06 1.28 0.53
C VAL A 42 9.73 1.29 -0.19
N GLU A 43 9.58 2.23 -1.12
CA GLU A 43 8.35 2.45 -1.88
C GLU A 43 8.59 2.32 -3.38
N ILE A 44 7.57 1.86 -4.08
CA ILE A 44 7.54 1.82 -5.54
C ILE A 44 6.51 2.82 -6.07
N HIS A 45 6.87 3.49 -7.15
CA HIS A 45 6.01 4.44 -7.85
C HIS A 45 5.89 4.02 -9.31
N LEU A 46 4.70 3.56 -9.71
CA LEU A 46 4.39 3.06 -11.04
C LEU A 46 3.51 4.06 -11.78
N ARG A 47 4.05 4.72 -12.79
CA ARG A 47 3.25 5.56 -13.68
C ARG A 47 2.65 4.70 -14.78
N LEU A 48 1.33 4.69 -14.85
CA LEU A 48 0.59 3.88 -15.81
C LEU A 48 0.13 4.68 -17.02
N GLY A 49 -0.04 3.99 -18.14
CA GLY A 49 -0.56 4.52 -19.41
C GLY A 49 -2.08 4.43 -19.49
N VAL A 50 -2.78 4.90 -18.43
CA VAL A 50 -4.24 4.93 -18.33
C VAL A 50 -4.72 6.36 -18.06
N ASP A 51 -6.01 6.61 -18.20
CA ASP A 51 -6.63 7.90 -17.81
C ASP A 51 -7.49 7.70 -16.57
N SER A 52 -7.05 8.27 -15.44
CA SER A 52 -7.73 8.17 -14.13
C SER A 52 -9.09 8.88 -14.08
N ARG A 53 -9.45 9.68 -15.11
CA ARG A 53 -10.75 10.34 -15.20
C ARG A 53 -11.86 9.37 -15.59
N HIS A 54 -11.52 8.29 -16.28
CA HIS A 54 -12.46 7.28 -16.73
C HIS A 54 -12.56 6.15 -15.71
N ALA A 55 -13.79 5.83 -15.30
CA ALA A 55 -14.05 4.83 -14.27
C ALA A 55 -13.61 3.40 -14.68
N ASP A 56 -13.65 3.09 -15.97
CA ASP A 56 -13.21 1.84 -16.59
C ASP A 56 -11.69 1.69 -16.66
N GLN A 57 -10.94 2.79 -16.51
CA GLN A 57 -9.47 2.82 -16.48
C GLN A 57 -8.89 2.99 -15.07
N GLN A 58 -9.74 3.01 -14.07
CA GLN A 58 -9.33 3.07 -12.67
C GLN A 58 -8.71 1.75 -12.21
N VAL A 59 -7.42 1.78 -11.91
CA VAL A 59 -6.68 0.63 -11.36
C VAL A 59 -6.69 0.70 -9.85
N ARG A 60 -7.33 -0.27 -9.20
CA ARG A 60 -7.39 -0.41 -7.76
C ARG A 60 -7.46 -1.88 -7.39
N GLY A 61 -6.71 -2.29 -6.38
CA GLY A 61 -6.74 -3.64 -5.87
C GLY A 61 -6.02 -3.77 -4.54
N ALA A 62 -5.96 -4.98 -4.05
CA ALA A 62 -5.18 -5.32 -2.88
C ALA A 62 -4.40 -6.61 -3.13
N ILE A 63 -3.25 -6.72 -2.48
CA ILE A 63 -2.40 -7.90 -2.55
C ILE A 63 -1.72 -8.13 -1.21
N VAL A 64 -1.52 -9.38 -0.86
CA VAL A 64 -0.71 -9.77 0.30
C VAL A 64 0.73 -9.94 -0.18
N LEU A 65 1.65 -9.21 0.44
CA LEU A 65 3.07 -9.32 0.15
C LEU A 65 3.66 -10.55 0.87
N PRO A 66 4.47 -11.38 0.21
CA PRO A 66 5.02 -12.61 0.80
C PRO A 66 5.86 -12.34 2.05
N ASN A 67 6.61 -11.24 2.08
CA ASN A 67 7.44 -10.85 3.22
C ASN A 67 6.79 -9.75 4.09
N GLY A 68 5.51 -9.42 3.84
CA GLY A 68 4.82 -8.32 4.53
C GLY A 68 5.41 -6.94 4.23
N THR A 69 4.99 -5.94 5.00
CA THR A 69 5.46 -4.55 4.88
C THR A 69 6.45 -4.14 5.97
N GLY A 70 6.66 -4.98 7.01
CA GLY A 70 7.44 -4.65 8.20
C GLY A 70 6.80 -3.62 9.13
N LYS A 71 5.51 -3.32 8.93
CA LYS A 71 4.71 -2.50 9.82
C LYS A 71 3.74 -3.38 10.61
N THR A 72 3.71 -3.24 11.93
CA THR A 72 2.67 -3.83 12.76
C THR A 72 1.38 -3.06 12.54
N VAL A 73 0.36 -3.74 11.99
CA VAL A 73 -0.91 -3.14 11.63
C VAL A 73 -1.92 -3.39 12.75
N ARG A 74 -2.53 -2.32 13.27
CA ARG A 74 -3.65 -2.39 14.22
C ARG A 74 -4.96 -2.43 13.44
N THR A 75 -5.73 -3.48 13.67
CA THR A 75 -6.97 -3.75 12.93
C THR A 75 -8.19 -3.41 13.75
N LEU A 76 -9.13 -2.66 13.17
CA LEU A 76 -10.48 -2.45 13.71
C LEU A 76 -11.48 -3.24 12.85
N VAL A 77 -12.27 -4.10 13.48
CA VAL A 77 -13.28 -4.91 12.80
C VAL A 77 -14.68 -4.51 13.22
N PHE A 78 -15.50 -4.15 12.25
CA PHE A 78 -16.92 -3.93 12.44
C PHE A 78 -17.71 -5.20 12.09
N ALA A 79 -18.14 -5.92 13.11
CA ALA A 79 -18.92 -7.15 12.96
C ALA A 79 -19.83 -7.37 14.17
N ARG A 80 -20.86 -8.20 13.98
CA ARG A 80 -21.81 -8.60 15.04
C ARG A 80 -21.83 -10.11 15.20
N GLY A 81 -22.20 -10.58 16.39
CA GLY A 81 -22.40 -12.01 16.70
C GLY A 81 -21.15 -12.85 16.37
N ASP A 82 -21.36 -14.03 15.81
CA ASP A 82 -20.33 -15.02 15.51
C ASP A 82 -19.15 -14.46 14.69
N LYS A 83 -19.40 -13.48 13.81
CA LYS A 83 -18.35 -12.81 13.03
C LYS A 83 -17.43 -11.97 13.89
N ALA A 84 -17.96 -11.35 14.96
CA ALA A 84 -17.15 -10.57 15.90
C ALA A 84 -16.25 -11.50 16.72
N ASP A 85 -16.75 -12.65 17.15
CA ASP A 85 -15.95 -13.62 17.89
C ASP A 85 -14.90 -14.31 17.00
N ALA A 86 -15.23 -14.60 15.75
CA ALA A 86 -14.28 -15.08 14.77
C ALA A 86 -13.15 -14.05 14.50
N ALA A 87 -13.48 -12.76 14.44
CA ALA A 87 -12.48 -11.69 14.28
C ALA A 87 -11.54 -11.58 15.50
N LYS A 88 -12.08 -11.70 16.72
CA LYS A 88 -11.27 -11.74 17.96
C LYS A 88 -10.34 -12.95 17.97
N ALA A 89 -10.86 -14.13 17.63
CA ALA A 89 -10.08 -15.37 17.55
C ALA A 89 -8.96 -15.27 16.50
N ALA A 90 -9.19 -14.55 15.39
CA ALA A 90 -8.17 -14.26 14.36
C ALA A 90 -7.15 -13.21 14.80
N GLY A 91 -7.29 -12.63 16.00
CA GLY A 91 -6.34 -11.67 16.57
C GLY A 91 -6.61 -10.22 16.18
N ALA A 92 -7.84 -9.82 15.87
CA ALA A 92 -8.17 -8.41 15.67
C ALA A 92 -7.91 -7.59 16.95
N ASP A 93 -7.34 -6.39 16.80
CA ASP A 93 -6.97 -5.55 17.94
C ASP A 93 -8.21 -4.88 18.54
N PHE A 94 -9.14 -4.48 17.70
CA PHE A 94 -10.40 -3.88 18.12
C PHE A 94 -11.55 -4.50 17.34
N VAL A 95 -12.61 -4.90 18.06
CA VAL A 95 -13.81 -5.48 17.46
C VAL A 95 -15.02 -4.85 18.13
N GLY A 96 -15.96 -4.36 17.33
CA GLY A 96 -17.18 -3.76 17.83
C GLY A 96 -18.20 -3.48 16.72
N ALA A 97 -19.27 -2.84 17.09
CA ALA A 97 -20.37 -2.47 16.20
C ALA A 97 -20.66 -0.97 16.30
N GLU A 98 -21.85 -0.59 16.75
CA GLU A 98 -22.24 0.81 16.90
C GLU A 98 -21.46 1.56 18.00
N ASP A 99 -21.02 0.86 19.02
CA ASP A 99 -20.17 1.37 20.10
C ASP A 99 -18.88 2.01 19.56
N MET A 100 -18.20 1.31 18.65
CA MET A 100 -16.99 1.83 17.99
C MET A 100 -17.29 3.00 17.06
N VAL A 101 -18.46 3.03 16.41
CA VAL A 101 -18.88 4.16 15.59
C VAL A 101 -19.06 5.41 16.45
N GLN A 102 -19.73 5.27 17.60
CA GLN A 102 -19.88 6.38 18.56
C GLN A 102 -18.53 6.86 19.08
N LYS A 103 -17.65 5.95 19.47
CA LYS A 103 -16.30 6.28 19.95
C LYS A 103 -15.51 7.09 18.93
N ILE A 104 -15.53 6.70 17.64
CA ILE A 104 -14.86 7.45 16.56
C ILE A 104 -15.46 8.85 16.40
N GLN A 105 -16.80 8.98 16.50
CA GLN A 105 -17.49 10.27 16.32
C GLN A 105 -17.31 11.23 17.49
N THR A 106 -17.37 10.73 18.73
CA THR A 106 -17.33 11.56 19.94
C THR A 106 -15.92 11.88 20.40
N GLU A 107 -15.02 10.90 20.33
CA GLU A 107 -13.65 11.00 20.85
C GLU A 107 -12.60 11.28 19.79
N ASN A 108 -12.97 11.31 18.49
CA ASN A 108 -12.01 11.35 17.38
C ASN A 108 -10.91 10.28 17.50
N TRP A 109 -11.29 9.07 17.93
CA TRP A 109 -10.37 7.97 18.17
C TRP A 109 -9.97 7.29 16.86
N PHE A 110 -8.66 7.19 16.58
CA PHE A 110 -8.07 6.62 15.36
C PHE A 110 -6.84 5.75 15.63
N ASP A 111 -6.83 5.04 16.77
CA ASP A 111 -5.70 4.17 17.13
C ASP A 111 -5.67 2.85 16.35
N PHE A 112 -6.05 2.89 15.08
CA PHE A 112 -6.05 1.76 14.16
C PHE A 112 -5.52 2.17 12.79
N ASP A 113 -4.97 1.21 12.06
CA ASP A 113 -4.36 1.42 10.74
C ASP A 113 -5.21 0.86 9.60
N VAL A 114 -6.02 -0.18 9.87
CA VAL A 114 -6.90 -0.82 8.89
C VAL A 114 -8.27 -1.07 9.49
N VAL A 115 -9.30 -0.78 8.70
CA VAL A 115 -10.70 -1.06 9.06
C VAL A 115 -11.24 -2.16 8.18
N ILE A 116 -11.76 -3.21 8.81
CA ILE A 116 -12.44 -4.34 8.17
C ILE A 116 -13.90 -4.31 8.58
N ALA A 117 -14.79 -4.60 7.66
CA ALA A 117 -16.22 -4.57 7.91
C ALA A 117 -16.94 -5.76 7.33
N SER A 118 -17.92 -6.31 8.07
CA SER A 118 -18.90 -7.18 7.45
C SER A 118 -19.86 -6.36 6.59
N PRO A 119 -20.39 -6.92 5.48
CA PRO A 119 -21.30 -6.20 4.59
C PRO A 119 -22.50 -5.60 5.33
N ASP A 120 -23.00 -6.28 6.35
CA ASP A 120 -24.17 -5.90 7.16
C ASP A 120 -23.92 -4.58 7.93
N MET A 121 -22.64 -4.30 8.29
CA MET A 121 -22.26 -3.11 9.05
C MET A 121 -22.03 -1.87 8.19
N MET A 122 -21.96 -2.02 6.85
CA MET A 122 -21.65 -0.91 5.96
C MET A 122 -22.67 0.25 6.02
N GLY A 123 -23.95 -0.06 6.31
CA GLY A 123 -24.97 0.98 6.51
C GLY A 123 -24.69 1.89 7.71
N VAL A 124 -24.13 1.32 8.76
CA VAL A 124 -23.75 2.04 9.98
C VAL A 124 -22.44 2.81 9.78
N ILE A 125 -21.45 2.14 9.20
CA ILE A 125 -20.11 2.72 8.91
C ILE A 125 -20.20 3.86 7.88
N GLY A 126 -21.19 3.83 6.98
CA GLY A 126 -21.42 4.88 6.00
C GLY A 126 -21.53 6.29 6.61
N ARG A 127 -22.03 6.39 7.85
CA ARG A 127 -22.08 7.64 8.63
C ARG A 127 -20.70 8.21 8.94
N LEU A 128 -19.67 7.33 9.03
CA LEU A 128 -18.27 7.71 9.24
C LEU A 128 -17.54 8.09 7.95
N GLY A 129 -18.19 8.01 6.79
CA GLY A 129 -17.56 8.25 5.48
C GLY A 129 -16.86 9.60 5.37
N LYS A 130 -17.42 10.67 5.97
CA LYS A 130 -16.82 12.01 6.01
C LYS A 130 -15.53 12.08 6.84
N VAL A 131 -15.37 11.16 7.78
CA VAL A 131 -14.23 11.12 8.72
C VAL A 131 -13.19 10.10 8.28
N LEU A 132 -13.60 8.88 7.94
CA LEU A 132 -12.72 7.79 7.50
C LEU A 132 -12.23 7.95 6.06
N GLY A 133 -13.06 8.55 5.18
CA GLY A 133 -12.74 8.73 3.76
C GLY A 133 -11.47 9.54 3.51
N PRO A 134 -11.34 10.77 4.04
CA PRO A 134 -10.14 11.59 3.86
C PRO A 134 -8.87 10.96 4.44
N LYS A 135 -9.02 10.11 5.48
CA LYS A 135 -7.89 9.38 6.11
C LYS A 135 -7.51 8.09 5.36
N GLY A 136 -8.26 7.71 4.33
CA GLY A 136 -8.02 6.45 3.60
C GLY A 136 -8.41 5.19 4.38
N LEU A 137 -9.14 5.31 5.49
CA LEU A 137 -9.52 4.22 6.39
C LEU A 137 -10.90 3.62 6.07
N MET A 138 -11.61 4.14 5.05
CA MET A 138 -12.95 3.66 4.70
C MET A 138 -12.88 2.26 4.07
N PRO A 139 -13.58 1.24 4.65
CA PRO A 139 -13.62 -0.10 4.09
C PRO A 139 -14.14 -0.11 2.65
N ASN A 140 -13.57 -0.98 1.81
CA ASN A 140 -13.96 -1.09 0.41
C ASN A 140 -13.97 -2.55 -0.06
N PRO A 141 -15.02 -2.99 -0.78
CA PRO A 141 -15.09 -4.34 -1.34
C PRO A 141 -13.94 -4.66 -2.32
N LYS A 142 -13.51 -3.68 -3.13
CA LYS A 142 -12.42 -3.87 -4.10
C LYS A 142 -11.05 -4.07 -3.43
N ALA A 143 -10.87 -3.54 -2.22
CA ALA A 143 -9.68 -3.78 -1.40
C ALA A 143 -9.81 -5.06 -0.55
N GLY A 144 -10.97 -5.73 -0.58
CA GLY A 144 -11.25 -6.90 0.22
C GLY A 144 -11.29 -6.61 1.73
N THR A 145 -11.57 -5.36 2.12
CA THR A 145 -11.79 -4.94 3.52
C THR A 145 -13.27 -4.96 3.90
N VAL A 146 -14.18 -5.14 2.93
CA VAL A 146 -15.58 -5.47 3.15
C VAL A 146 -15.80 -6.90 2.71
N THR A 147 -15.97 -7.81 3.67
CA THR A 147 -16.10 -9.25 3.40
C THR A 147 -16.95 -9.93 4.45
N PRO A 148 -17.69 -11.00 4.09
CA PRO A 148 -18.36 -11.85 5.06
C PRO A 148 -17.39 -12.66 5.93
N ASP A 149 -16.20 -12.99 5.40
CA ASP A 149 -15.11 -13.67 6.12
C ASP A 149 -14.13 -12.66 6.72
N VAL A 150 -14.54 -12.10 7.86
CA VAL A 150 -13.75 -11.09 8.59
C VAL A 150 -12.48 -11.68 9.20
N ALA A 151 -12.52 -12.97 9.61
CA ALA A 151 -11.36 -13.63 10.22
C ALA A 151 -10.20 -13.73 9.23
N ARG A 152 -10.47 -14.21 8.03
CA ARG A 152 -9.47 -14.26 6.96
C ARG A 152 -8.91 -12.87 6.61
N ALA A 153 -9.78 -11.86 6.54
CA ALA A 153 -9.35 -10.49 6.24
C ALA A 153 -8.41 -9.93 7.31
N VAL A 154 -8.62 -10.26 8.59
CA VAL A 154 -7.72 -9.88 9.70
C VAL A 154 -6.36 -10.54 9.52
N VAL A 155 -6.31 -11.85 9.25
CA VAL A 155 -5.05 -12.59 9.02
C VAL A 155 -4.29 -12.00 7.84
N GLU A 156 -4.96 -11.75 6.71
CA GLU A 156 -4.36 -11.15 5.52
C GLU A 156 -3.83 -9.73 5.80
N ALA A 157 -4.57 -8.90 6.54
CA ALA A 157 -4.14 -7.55 6.92
C ALA A 157 -2.87 -7.58 7.78
N LYS A 158 -2.80 -8.51 8.75
CA LYS A 158 -1.62 -8.70 9.60
C LYS A 158 -0.45 -9.36 8.87
N ALA A 159 -0.72 -10.17 7.85
CA ALA A 159 0.31 -10.74 6.97
C ALA A 159 0.95 -9.72 6.01
N GLY A 160 0.47 -8.47 5.99
CA GLY A 160 1.02 -7.42 5.15
C GLY A 160 0.27 -7.21 3.83
N LYS A 161 -1.06 -7.32 3.88
CA LYS A 161 -1.92 -6.91 2.77
C LYS A 161 -1.80 -5.42 2.54
N ILE A 162 -1.47 -5.04 1.31
CA ILE A 162 -1.43 -3.64 0.88
C ILE A 162 -2.55 -3.37 -0.12
N GLU A 163 -3.07 -2.17 -0.09
CA GLU A 163 -3.97 -1.66 -1.12
C GLU A 163 -3.20 -0.76 -2.07
N TYR A 164 -3.42 -0.94 -3.37
CA TYR A 164 -2.91 -0.03 -4.39
C TYR A 164 -4.06 0.65 -5.12
N ARG A 165 -3.89 1.94 -5.38
CA ARG A 165 -4.88 2.77 -6.06
C ARG A 165 -4.19 3.77 -6.96
N LEU A 166 -4.73 3.92 -8.18
CA LEU A 166 -4.31 4.94 -9.11
C LEU A 166 -4.68 6.33 -8.60
N ASP A 167 -3.73 7.25 -8.60
CA ASP A 167 -3.95 8.66 -8.26
C ASP A 167 -4.44 9.48 -9.48
N LYS A 168 -4.65 10.77 -9.28
CA LYS A 168 -5.07 11.70 -10.34
C LYS A 168 -4.00 11.96 -11.40
N THR A 169 -2.73 11.64 -11.10
CA THR A 169 -1.58 11.79 -12.00
C THR A 169 -1.22 10.49 -12.71
N ASN A 170 -2.08 9.46 -12.58
CA ASN A 170 -1.91 8.13 -13.14
C ASN A 170 -0.71 7.38 -12.57
N ILE A 171 -0.42 7.59 -11.27
CA ILE A 171 0.65 6.91 -10.57
C ILE A 171 0.06 6.06 -9.44
N ILE A 172 0.62 4.88 -9.25
CA ILE A 172 0.41 4.03 -8.08
C ILE A 172 1.62 4.19 -7.16
N HIS A 173 1.36 4.49 -5.89
CA HIS A 173 2.37 4.61 -4.84
C HIS A 173 2.12 3.52 -3.80
N CYS A 174 3.09 2.61 -3.60
CA CYS A 174 2.95 1.51 -2.66
C CYS A 174 4.24 1.23 -1.90
N PRO A 175 4.17 0.95 -0.60
CA PRO A 175 5.30 0.40 0.15
C PRO A 175 5.54 -1.06 -0.26
N ILE A 176 6.80 -1.46 -0.40
CA ILE A 176 7.20 -2.84 -0.67
C ILE A 176 7.95 -3.49 0.48
N GLY A 177 8.26 -2.73 1.53
CA GLY A 177 8.90 -3.25 2.74
C GLY A 177 9.78 -2.23 3.43
N LYS A 178 10.61 -2.70 4.34
CA LYS A 178 11.61 -1.91 5.05
C LYS A 178 13.00 -2.14 4.47
N ALA A 179 13.87 -1.14 4.58
CA ALA A 179 15.27 -1.26 4.12
C ALA A 179 16.01 -2.41 4.83
N SER A 180 15.64 -2.70 6.07
CA SER A 180 16.17 -3.83 6.85
C SER A 180 15.83 -5.22 6.30
N PHE A 181 14.87 -5.34 5.39
CA PHE A 181 14.52 -6.63 4.77
C PHE A 181 15.63 -7.18 3.88
N GLY A 182 16.47 -6.30 3.37
CA GLY A 182 17.48 -6.64 2.39
C GLY A 182 16.93 -6.79 0.96
N PRO A 183 17.83 -6.87 -0.03
CA PRO A 183 17.43 -6.83 -1.44
C PRO A 183 16.59 -8.03 -1.90
N GLU A 184 16.83 -9.22 -1.36
CA GLU A 184 16.13 -10.44 -1.77
C GLU A 184 14.63 -10.37 -1.46
N LYS A 185 14.28 -10.12 -0.18
CA LYS A 185 12.87 -10.02 0.26
C LYS A 185 12.14 -8.85 -0.40
N LEU A 186 12.82 -7.72 -0.57
CA LEU A 186 12.26 -6.57 -1.27
C LEU A 186 12.00 -6.89 -2.75
N MET A 187 12.85 -7.69 -3.39
CA MET A 187 12.67 -8.10 -4.79
C MET A 187 11.48 -9.05 -4.97
N GLU A 188 11.26 -9.97 -4.03
CA GLU A 188 10.07 -10.83 -4.03
C GLU A 188 8.78 -10.02 -3.91
N ASN A 189 8.76 -9.08 -2.95
CA ASN A 189 7.62 -8.16 -2.77
C ASN A 189 7.40 -7.29 -4.00
N PHE A 190 8.48 -6.76 -4.60
CA PHE A 190 8.45 -5.96 -5.83
C PHE A 190 7.82 -6.75 -6.98
N ASN A 191 8.30 -7.96 -7.25
CA ASN A 191 7.79 -8.81 -8.33
C ASN A 191 6.31 -9.15 -8.12
N THR A 192 5.92 -9.45 -6.88
CA THR A 192 4.53 -9.76 -6.53
C THR A 192 3.62 -8.57 -6.80
N LEU A 193 4.00 -7.36 -6.38
CA LEU A 193 3.22 -6.15 -6.60
C LEU A 193 3.15 -5.77 -8.09
N VAL A 194 4.28 -5.77 -8.80
CA VAL A 194 4.31 -5.45 -10.24
C VAL A 194 3.46 -6.45 -11.03
N GLY A 195 3.58 -7.75 -10.73
CA GLY A 195 2.77 -8.80 -11.34
C GLY A 195 1.27 -8.61 -11.11
N ALA A 196 0.86 -8.17 -9.91
CA ALA A 196 -0.54 -7.86 -9.61
C ALA A 196 -1.04 -6.64 -10.40
N VAL A 197 -0.23 -5.58 -10.50
CA VAL A 197 -0.58 -4.38 -11.27
C VAL A 197 -0.69 -4.70 -12.76
N ILE A 198 0.20 -5.53 -13.32
CA ILE A 198 0.13 -5.97 -14.73
C ILE A 198 -1.14 -6.78 -14.99
N LYS A 199 -1.48 -7.72 -14.09
CA LYS A 199 -2.73 -8.51 -14.19
C LYS A 199 -3.99 -7.65 -14.09
N ALA A 200 -3.92 -6.52 -13.38
CA ALA A 200 -5.02 -5.57 -13.22
C ALA A 200 -5.15 -4.59 -14.41
N LYS A 201 -4.41 -4.79 -15.52
CA LYS A 201 -4.47 -3.92 -16.70
C LYS A 201 -5.90 -3.86 -17.25
N PRO A 202 -6.52 -2.66 -17.33
CA PRO A 202 -7.84 -2.53 -17.95
C PRO A 202 -7.81 -2.85 -19.45
N ALA A 203 -8.87 -3.47 -19.97
CA ALA A 203 -8.99 -3.75 -21.40
C ALA A 203 -8.98 -2.47 -22.26
N ALA A 204 -9.47 -1.36 -21.71
CA ALA A 204 -9.46 -0.05 -22.35
C ALA A 204 -8.07 0.59 -22.44
N ALA A 205 -7.07 0.10 -21.70
CA ALA A 205 -5.72 0.65 -21.74
C ALA A 205 -4.97 0.25 -23.02
N LYS A 206 -4.73 1.23 -23.91
CA LYS A 206 -4.01 1.06 -25.17
C LYS A 206 -2.54 1.46 -25.03
N GLY A 207 -1.67 0.80 -25.76
CA GLY A 207 -0.23 1.08 -25.80
C GLY A 207 0.52 0.60 -24.57
N GLN A 208 1.62 1.32 -24.25
CA GLN A 208 2.50 0.96 -23.13
C GLN A 208 1.79 1.19 -21.77
N TYR A 209 1.59 0.12 -21.01
CA TYR A 209 0.86 0.17 -19.76
C TYR A 209 1.71 0.78 -18.62
N ILE A 210 2.94 0.29 -18.40
CA ILE A 210 3.87 0.88 -17.44
C ILE A 210 4.75 1.90 -18.16
N LYS A 211 4.51 3.20 -17.93
CA LYS A 211 5.29 4.28 -18.54
C LYS A 211 6.61 4.56 -17.81
N SER A 212 6.63 4.44 -16.51
CA SER A 212 7.84 4.54 -15.70
C SER A 212 7.66 3.81 -14.38
N CYS A 213 8.77 3.31 -13.85
CA CYS A 213 8.88 2.71 -12.54
C CYS A 213 10.03 3.36 -11.78
N VAL A 214 9.78 3.78 -10.55
CA VAL A 214 10.79 4.37 -9.67
C VAL A 214 10.68 3.70 -8.31
N ILE A 215 11.83 3.37 -7.70
CA ILE A 215 11.93 2.88 -6.33
C ILE A 215 12.65 3.95 -5.51
N ALA A 216 12.17 4.19 -4.30
CA ALA A 216 12.80 5.15 -3.37
C ALA A 216 12.71 4.64 -1.93
N SER A 217 13.66 5.00 -1.10
CA SER A 217 13.51 4.94 0.36
C SER A 217 12.96 6.25 0.89
N THR A 218 12.42 6.24 2.13
CA THR A 218 11.73 7.40 2.74
C THR A 218 12.51 8.72 2.62
N MET A 219 13.83 8.67 2.83
CA MET A 219 14.69 9.86 2.79
C MET A 219 15.71 9.81 1.64
N GLY A 220 15.66 8.78 0.81
CA GLY A 220 16.58 8.57 -0.30
C GLY A 220 16.12 9.20 -1.61
N PRO A 221 17.01 9.27 -2.60
CA PRO A 221 16.68 9.65 -3.96
C PRO A 221 15.91 8.54 -4.70
N GLY A 222 15.08 8.92 -5.68
CA GLY A 222 14.39 7.98 -6.55
C GLY A 222 15.32 7.33 -7.58
N ILE A 223 15.23 6.01 -7.71
CA ILE A 223 16.01 5.17 -8.64
C ILE A 223 15.07 4.70 -9.74
N LYS A 224 15.39 5.04 -10.98
CA LYS A 224 14.57 4.68 -12.14
C LYS A 224 14.83 3.22 -12.54
N VAL A 225 13.78 2.43 -12.62
CA VAL A 225 13.82 1.04 -13.06
C VAL A 225 13.46 0.95 -14.55
N ASN A 226 14.12 0.06 -15.26
CA ASN A 226 13.83 -0.21 -16.67
C ASN A 226 12.46 -0.89 -16.83
N GLN A 227 11.45 -0.12 -17.19
CA GLN A 227 10.09 -0.59 -17.35
C GLN A 227 9.90 -1.60 -18.49
N ALA A 228 10.78 -1.61 -19.50
CA ALA A 228 10.70 -2.57 -20.63
C ALA A 228 10.94 -4.02 -20.19
N LYS A 229 11.57 -4.23 -19.03
CA LYS A 229 11.85 -5.55 -18.46
C LYS A 229 10.81 -5.98 -17.42
N LEU A 230 9.76 -5.18 -17.17
CA LEU A 230 8.75 -5.46 -16.14
C LEU A 230 7.46 -6.08 -16.67
N GLY A 231 7.27 -6.18 -17.99
CA GLY A 231 6.03 -6.69 -18.60
C GLY A 231 6.27 -7.57 -19.79
#